data_9ae30bb79992915a765b460dcbd0bf70
#
_entry.id   9ae30bb79992915a765b460dcbd0bf70
#
_cell.length_a   1.000
_cell.length_b   1.000
_cell.length_c   1.000
_cell.angle_alpha   90.00
_cell.angle_beta   90.00
_cell.angle_gamma   90.00
#
_symmetry.space_group_name_H-M   'P 1'
#
loop_
_entity.id
_entity.type
_entity.pdbx_description
1 polymer ?
#
loop_
_entity_poly.entity_id
_entity_poly.type
_entity_poly.pdbx_seq_one_letter_code
_entity_poly.pdbx_strand_id
1 'polypeptide(L)'
;DFIKGVSFPTNILYAGMLVSAGILYKDDALIKKSAILSERINEFSFDGKYYCDNAETEGGKLKPCRNHVSETCQYYALFFEIAKNRDFKERMANDFSLPQKDNPDGVVKSSVFIGNFLRIFWLLKEKRYEKILSETKDYFYDMSVQTGTLWEKAEPTASCNHGFASCM
;
A
#
# COMPACT_ATOMS: atom_id res chain seq x y z
N ASP A 1 6.35 -12.78 5.77
CA ASP A 1 7.76 -12.96 5.40
C ASP A 1 8.58 -11.79 5.88
N PHE A 2 9.72 -12.09 6.51
CA PHE A 2 10.64 -11.04 6.95
C PHE A 2 11.53 -10.63 5.78
N ILE A 3 11.32 -9.43 5.28
CA ILE A 3 12.15 -8.84 4.24
C ILE A 3 13.44 -8.34 4.86
N LYS A 4 14.57 -8.77 4.30
CA LYS A 4 15.91 -8.34 4.78
C LYS A 4 16.23 -6.93 4.28
N GLY A 5 17.09 -6.25 5.01
CA GLY A 5 17.63 -4.94 4.63
C GLY A 5 16.71 -3.77 4.97
N VAL A 6 16.69 -2.76 4.11
CA VAL A 6 15.88 -1.54 4.29
C VAL A 6 14.48 -1.78 3.73
N SER A 7 13.46 -1.71 4.58
CA SER A 7 12.05 -1.86 4.17
C SER A 7 11.49 -0.52 3.68
N PHE A 8 11.07 -0.45 2.42
CA PHE A 8 10.43 0.75 1.89
C PHE A 8 9.02 0.99 2.44
N PRO A 9 8.14 0.00 2.61
CA PRO A 9 6.84 0.21 3.28
C PRO A 9 6.98 0.87 4.66
N THR A 10 7.95 0.42 5.47
CA THR A 10 8.23 1.01 6.78
C THR A 10 8.72 2.46 6.69
N ASN A 11 9.59 2.75 5.72
CA ASN A 11 10.08 4.11 5.50
C ASN A 11 8.99 5.04 4.95
N ILE A 12 8.09 4.54 4.11
CA ILE A 12 6.92 5.27 3.63
C ILE A 12 5.98 5.63 4.79
N LEU A 13 5.68 4.66 5.66
CA LEU A 13 4.90 4.89 6.88
C LEU A 13 5.58 5.94 7.77
N TYR A 14 6.90 5.84 7.95
CA TYR A 14 7.66 6.82 8.73
C TYR A 14 7.58 8.23 8.13
N ALA A 15 7.67 8.36 6.80
CA ALA A 15 7.49 9.66 6.14
C ALA A 15 6.09 10.24 6.42
N GLY A 16 5.03 9.42 6.34
CA GLY A 16 3.66 9.83 6.68
C GLY A 16 3.52 10.26 8.15
N MET A 17 4.14 9.52 9.06
CA MET A 17 4.17 9.88 10.49
C MET A 17 4.88 11.22 10.73
N LEU A 18 5.98 11.50 10.03
CA LEU A 18 6.69 12.77 10.14
C LEU A 18 5.82 13.96 9.70
N VAL A 19 5.05 13.82 8.61
CA VAL A 19 4.08 14.85 8.20
C VAL A 19 3.02 15.06 9.27
N SER A 20 2.41 13.99 9.75
CA SER A 20 1.36 14.07 10.76
C SER A 20 1.85 14.72 12.06
N ALA A 21 3.04 14.33 12.53
CA ALA A 21 3.67 14.92 13.70
C ALA A 21 4.04 16.39 13.45
N GLY A 22 4.60 16.70 12.28
CA GLY A 22 4.94 18.08 11.90
C GLY A 22 3.73 19.02 11.91
N ILE A 23 2.58 18.54 11.41
CA ILE A 23 1.32 19.29 11.45
C ILE A 23 0.83 19.45 12.90
N LEU A 24 0.80 18.36 13.66
CA LEU A 24 0.29 18.34 15.04
C LEU A 24 1.10 19.26 15.98
N TYR A 25 2.42 19.17 15.87
CA TYR A 25 3.34 19.93 16.72
C TYR A 25 3.78 21.29 16.13
N LYS A 26 3.30 21.61 14.90
CA LYS A 26 3.71 22.80 14.14
C LYS A 26 5.23 22.87 13.94
N ASP A 27 5.84 21.74 13.62
CA ASP A 27 7.28 21.57 13.42
C ASP A 27 7.62 21.37 11.93
N ASP A 28 8.03 22.43 11.28
CA ASP A 28 8.43 22.43 9.87
C ASP A 28 9.66 21.56 9.59
N ALA A 29 10.51 21.31 10.58
CA ALA A 29 11.68 20.45 10.39
C ALA A 29 11.27 18.98 10.15
N LEU A 30 10.22 18.50 10.81
CA LEU A 30 9.66 17.19 10.57
C LEU A 30 9.06 17.07 9.16
N ILE A 31 8.35 18.10 8.71
CA ILE A 31 7.77 18.14 7.35
C ILE A 31 8.89 18.14 6.30
N LYS A 32 9.93 18.93 6.47
CA LYS A 32 11.11 18.94 5.58
C LYS A 32 11.82 17.58 5.56
N LYS A 33 11.98 16.96 6.72
CA LYS A 33 12.57 15.61 6.82
C LYS A 33 11.75 14.57 6.06
N SER A 34 10.43 14.64 6.16
CA SER A 34 9.54 13.78 5.38
C SER A 34 9.72 13.98 3.88
N ALA A 35 9.78 15.23 3.40
CA ALA A 35 9.96 15.52 1.99
C ALA A 35 11.26 14.90 1.43
N ILE A 36 12.38 15.09 2.14
CA ILE A 36 13.67 14.50 1.76
C ILE A 36 13.60 12.98 1.72
N LEU A 37 12.97 12.35 2.73
CA LEU A 37 12.81 10.90 2.77
C LEU A 37 11.94 10.42 1.61
N SER A 38 10.86 11.11 1.28
CA SER A 38 9.96 10.79 0.17
C SER A 38 10.67 10.85 -1.18
N GLU A 39 11.53 11.84 -1.40
CA GLU A 39 12.38 11.94 -2.59
C GLU A 39 13.32 10.73 -2.69
N ARG A 40 14.00 10.38 -1.60
CA ARG A 40 14.88 9.21 -1.57
C ARG A 40 14.14 7.90 -1.83
N ILE A 41 12.94 7.72 -1.29
CA ILE A 41 12.12 6.55 -1.56
C ILE A 41 11.79 6.48 -3.06
N ASN A 42 11.38 7.58 -3.69
CA ASN A 42 11.11 7.62 -5.12
C ASN A 42 12.35 7.28 -5.96
N GLU A 43 13.51 7.82 -5.61
CA GLU A 43 14.77 7.55 -6.33
C GLU A 43 15.20 6.08 -6.24
N PHE A 44 15.09 5.47 -5.06
CA PHE A 44 15.60 4.12 -4.82
C PHE A 44 14.59 3.01 -5.08
N SER A 45 13.33 3.20 -4.68
CA SER A 45 12.32 2.15 -4.72
C SER A 45 11.58 2.10 -6.05
N PHE A 46 11.26 3.25 -6.64
CA PHE A 46 10.46 3.33 -7.87
C PHE A 46 11.30 3.05 -9.12
N ASP A 47 10.87 2.10 -9.95
CA ASP A 47 11.56 1.73 -11.19
C ASP A 47 10.94 2.32 -12.46
N GLY A 48 9.93 3.19 -12.31
CA GLY A 48 9.10 3.73 -13.39
C GLY A 48 7.77 3.00 -13.52
N LYS A 49 7.65 1.80 -12.96
CA LYS A 49 6.43 0.98 -12.99
C LYS A 49 5.88 0.69 -11.61
N TYR A 50 6.73 0.24 -10.67
CA TYR A 50 6.37 -0.13 -9.31
C TYR A 50 7.43 0.30 -8.28
N TYR A 51 7.02 0.37 -7.01
CA TYR A 51 7.91 0.48 -5.86
C TYR A 51 8.32 -0.92 -5.41
N CYS A 52 9.61 -1.22 -5.29
CA CYS A 52 10.05 -2.46 -4.66
C CYS A 52 9.94 -2.36 -3.14
N ASP A 53 9.82 -3.51 -2.47
CA ASP A 53 9.57 -3.55 -1.03
C ASP A 53 10.81 -3.31 -0.19
N ASN A 54 12.01 -3.63 -0.70
CA ASN A 54 13.23 -3.53 0.07
C ASN A 54 14.47 -3.21 -0.77
N ALA A 55 15.53 -2.88 -0.06
CA ALA A 55 16.87 -2.79 -0.60
C ALA A 55 17.85 -3.48 0.34
N GLU A 56 18.89 -4.12 -0.21
CA GLU A 56 19.94 -4.78 0.52
C GLU A 56 21.29 -4.10 0.28
N THR A 57 22.21 -4.28 1.22
CA THR A 57 23.58 -3.77 1.08
C THR A 57 24.45 -4.80 0.38
N GLU A 58 24.97 -4.43 -0.78
CA GLU A 58 25.90 -5.23 -1.56
C GLU A 58 27.18 -4.41 -1.84
N GLY A 59 28.32 -4.92 -1.44
CA GLY A 59 29.59 -4.19 -1.59
C GLY A 59 29.61 -2.82 -0.91
N GLY A 60 28.93 -2.66 0.23
CA GLY A 60 28.83 -1.39 0.97
C GLY A 60 27.88 -0.35 0.36
N LYS A 61 27.15 -0.70 -0.71
CA LYS A 61 26.16 0.16 -1.35
C LYS A 61 24.76 -0.42 -1.23
N LEU A 62 23.79 0.44 -0.98
CA LEU A 62 22.38 0.06 -0.95
C LEU A 62 21.88 -0.18 -2.39
N LYS A 63 21.29 -1.37 -2.63
CA LYS A 63 20.71 -1.76 -3.92
C LYS A 63 19.24 -2.18 -3.75
N PRO A 64 18.31 -1.66 -4.57
CA PRO A 64 16.91 -2.05 -4.50
C PRO A 64 16.70 -3.49 -5.01
N CYS A 65 15.88 -4.27 -4.31
CA CYS A 65 15.50 -5.64 -4.68
C CYS A 65 14.31 -5.61 -5.64
N ARG A 66 14.57 -5.50 -6.93
CA ARG A 66 13.55 -5.32 -7.98
C ARG A 66 12.64 -6.53 -8.22
N ASN A 67 13.00 -7.69 -7.72
CA ASN A 67 12.21 -8.92 -7.78
C ASN A 67 11.22 -9.09 -6.62
N HIS A 68 11.17 -8.13 -5.70
CA HIS A 68 10.24 -8.16 -4.56
C HIS A 68 9.36 -6.91 -4.59
N VAL A 69 8.14 -7.09 -5.06
CA VAL A 69 7.14 -6.04 -5.27
C VAL A 69 5.81 -6.50 -4.72
N SER A 70 5.22 -5.77 -3.79
CA SER A 70 3.91 -6.07 -3.21
C SER A 70 2.92 -4.92 -3.38
N GLU A 71 1.62 -5.24 -3.42
CA GLU A 71 0.54 -4.25 -3.34
C GLU A 71 0.66 -3.37 -2.10
N THR A 72 1.08 -3.95 -0.99
CA THR A 72 1.23 -3.21 0.28
C THR A 72 2.17 -2.02 0.12
N CYS A 73 3.32 -2.19 -0.54
CA CYS A 73 4.24 -1.10 -0.81
C CYS A 73 3.61 -0.03 -1.70
N GLN A 74 2.91 -0.45 -2.77
CA GLN A 74 2.23 0.46 -3.69
C GLN A 74 1.16 1.28 -2.96
N TYR A 75 0.31 0.62 -2.15
CA TYR A 75 -0.77 1.31 -1.45
C TYR A 75 -0.26 2.24 -0.35
N TYR A 76 0.83 1.91 0.33
CA TYR A 76 1.49 2.86 1.23
C TYR A 76 1.98 4.09 0.48
N ALA A 77 2.65 3.92 -0.67
CA ALA A 77 3.14 5.04 -1.48
C ALA A 77 2.02 5.95 -1.98
N LEU A 78 0.86 5.37 -2.32
CA LEU A 78 -0.33 6.11 -2.75
C LEU A 78 -1.03 6.81 -1.57
N PHE A 79 -1.26 6.11 -0.48
CA PHE A 79 -1.98 6.62 0.69
C PHE A 79 -1.26 7.80 1.35
N PHE A 80 0.07 7.70 1.50
CA PHE A 80 0.90 8.76 2.07
C PHE A 80 1.40 9.78 1.03
N GLU A 81 0.87 9.73 -0.20
CA GLU A 81 1.12 10.71 -1.27
C GLU A 81 2.60 10.83 -1.67
N ILE A 82 3.38 9.76 -1.47
CA ILE A 82 4.76 9.66 -1.95
C ILE A 82 4.78 9.46 -3.46
N ALA A 83 3.86 8.64 -3.98
CA ALA A 83 3.71 8.40 -5.40
C ALA A 83 3.09 9.61 -6.11
N LYS A 84 3.88 10.28 -6.94
CA LYS A 84 3.46 11.47 -7.71
C LYS A 84 3.19 11.15 -9.18
N ASN A 85 3.67 10.02 -9.68
CA ASN A 85 3.54 9.63 -11.08
C ASN A 85 2.08 9.30 -11.41
N ARG A 86 1.52 10.01 -12.41
CA ARG A 86 0.11 9.86 -12.80
C ARG A 86 -0.17 8.50 -13.44
N ASP A 87 0.71 8.03 -14.31
CA ASP A 87 0.50 6.76 -15.02
C ASP A 87 0.55 5.58 -14.05
N PHE A 88 1.40 5.68 -13.00
CA PHE A 88 1.40 4.72 -11.91
C PHE A 88 0.07 4.72 -11.16
N LYS A 89 -0.47 5.90 -10.80
CA LYS A 89 -1.77 6.01 -10.12
C LYS A 89 -2.91 5.42 -10.95
N GLU A 90 -2.97 5.73 -12.25
CA GLU A 90 -3.99 5.17 -13.16
C GLU A 90 -3.85 3.65 -13.28
N ARG A 91 -2.63 3.13 -13.38
CA ARG A 91 -2.37 1.68 -13.39
C ARG A 91 -2.88 1.02 -12.10
N MET A 92 -2.54 1.54 -10.95
CA MET A 92 -3.00 0.99 -9.67
C MET A 92 -4.52 1.06 -9.49
N ALA A 93 -5.17 2.06 -10.07
CA ALA A 93 -6.63 2.16 -10.03
C ALA A 93 -7.30 1.16 -10.98
N ASN A 94 -6.77 0.96 -12.18
CA ASN A 94 -7.46 0.25 -13.27
C ASN A 94 -7.05 -1.23 -13.38
N ASP A 95 -5.76 -1.54 -13.21
CA ASP A 95 -5.22 -2.89 -13.42
C ASP A 95 -5.22 -3.75 -12.14
N PHE A 96 -5.51 -3.13 -10.98
CA PHE A 96 -5.62 -3.80 -9.68
C PHE A 96 -7.05 -3.72 -9.15
N SER A 97 -7.48 -4.77 -8.46
CA SER A 97 -8.79 -4.81 -7.80
C SER A 97 -8.80 -5.82 -6.64
N LEU A 98 -9.67 -5.61 -5.65
CA LEU A 98 -9.78 -6.50 -4.49
C LEU A 98 -10.16 -7.94 -4.87
N PRO A 99 -11.16 -8.18 -5.75
CA PRO A 99 -11.57 -9.53 -6.13
C PRO A 99 -10.61 -10.22 -7.11
N GLN A 100 -9.58 -9.53 -7.59
CA GLN A 100 -8.66 -10.09 -8.57
C GLN A 100 -7.88 -11.28 -8.01
N LYS A 101 -7.86 -12.39 -8.75
CA LYS A 101 -7.20 -13.62 -8.30
C LYS A 101 -5.68 -13.47 -8.34
N ASP A 102 -5.16 -12.93 -9.43
CA ASP A 102 -3.72 -12.71 -9.64
C ASP A 102 -3.47 -11.26 -10.04
N ASN A 103 -2.45 -10.66 -9.49
CA ASN A 103 -2.05 -9.31 -9.85
C ASN A 103 -1.21 -9.27 -11.12
N PRO A 104 -1.26 -8.15 -11.88
CA PRO A 104 -0.34 -7.95 -13.00
C PRO A 104 1.12 -8.11 -12.57
N ASP A 105 1.96 -8.58 -13.50
CA ASP A 105 3.42 -8.63 -13.35
C ASP A 105 3.95 -9.38 -12.12
N GLY A 106 3.15 -10.25 -11.53
CA GLY A 106 3.54 -11.02 -10.35
C GLY A 106 3.65 -10.21 -9.05
N VAL A 107 3.03 -9.04 -9.00
CA VAL A 107 2.96 -8.22 -7.78
C VAL A 107 2.26 -9.01 -6.68
N VAL A 108 2.91 -9.17 -5.53
CA VAL A 108 2.39 -9.95 -4.40
C VAL A 108 1.18 -9.25 -3.80
N LYS A 109 0.11 -9.99 -3.58
CA LYS A 109 -1.13 -9.46 -2.98
C LYS A 109 -0.92 -8.98 -1.55
N SER A 110 -1.62 -7.92 -1.21
CA SER A 110 -1.71 -7.45 0.17
C SER A 110 -2.73 -8.27 0.98
N SER A 111 -2.62 -8.18 2.30
CA SER A 111 -3.66 -8.64 3.22
C SER A 111 -4.86 -7.70 3.22
N VAL A 112 -6.04 -8.24 3.59
CA VAL A 112 -7.30 -7.50 3.61
C VAL A 112 -7.19 -6.25 4.51
N PHE A 113 -6.74 -6.40 5.74
CA PHE A 113 -6.87 -5.35 6.74
C PHE A 113 -5.86 -4.20 6.59
N ILE A 114 -4.69 -4.40 5.97
CA ILE A 114 -3.74 -3.30 5.71
C ILE A 114 -3.88 -2.80 4.28
N GLY A 115 -3.68 -3.68 3.31
CA GLY A 115 -3.62 -3.28 1.92
C GLY A 115 -4.96 -2.80 1.39
N ASN A 116 -6.04 -3.51 1.68
CA ASN A 116 -7.37 -3.14 1.19
C ASN A 116 -7.86 -1.84 1.86
N PHE A 117 -7.58 -1.65 3.15
CA PHE A 117 -7.84 -0.39 3.84
C PHE A 117 -7.15 0.77 3.12
N LEU A 118 -5.84 0.67 2.89
CA LEU A 118 -5.06 1.71 2.23
C LEU A 118 -5.57 1.98 0.81
N ARG A 119 -5.92 0.92 0.05
CA ARG A 119 -6.49 1.04 -1.29
C ARG A 119 -7.80 1.79 -1.29
N ILE A 120 -8.76 1.40 -0.45
CA ILE A 120 -10.09 2.03 -0.40
C ILE A 120 -9.96 3.50 -0.03
N PHE A 121 -9.17 3.84 0.99
CA PHE A 121 -8.97 5.23 1.38
C PHE A 121 -8.24 6.06 0.32
N TRP A 122 -7.28 5.47 -0.39
CA TRP A 122 -6.66 6.14 -1.51
C TRP A 122 -7.64 6.37 -2.66
N LEU A 123 -8.42 5.37 -3.06
CA LEU A 123 -9.46 5.50 -4.08
C LEU A 123 -10.51 6.55 -3.69
N LEU A 124 -10.84 6.65 -2.39
CA LEU A 124 -11.72 7.70 -1.86
C LEU A 124 -11.12 9.10 -2.05
N LYS A 125 -9.85 9.29 -1.74
CA LYS A 125 -9.11 10.55 -2.00
C LYS A 125 -9.11 10.91 -3.49
N GLU A 126 -8.94 9.93 -4.37
CA GLU A 126 -8.97 10.11 -5.84
C GLU A 126 -10.40 10.19 -6.39
N LYS A 127 -11.44 10.15 -5.54
CA LYS A 127 -12.88 10.22 -5.88
C LYS A 127 -13.34 9.12 -6.85
N ARG A 128 -12.75 7.93 -6.75
CA ARG A 128 -13.07 6.75 -7.57
C ARG A 128 -14.23 5.94 -6.95
N TYR A 129 -15.37 6.59 -6.69
CA TYR A 129 -16.49 6.02 -5.92
C TYR A 129 -17.09 4.76 -6.54
N GLU A 130 -17.25 4.74 -7.86
CA GLU A 130 -17.80 3.58 -8.57
C GLU A 130 -16.88 2.36 -8.43
N LYS A 131 -15.56 2.58 -8.48
CA LYS A 131 -14.58 1.53 -8.28
C LYS A 131 -14.64 0.97 -6.86
N ILE A 132 -14.74 1.83 -5.86
CA ILE A 132 -14.90 1.42 -4.45
C ILE A 132 -16.16 0.57 -4.30
N LEU A 133 -17.29 1.03 -4.84
CA LEU A 133 -18.58 0.35 -4.72
C LEU A 133 -18.55 -1.04 -5.38
N SER A 134 -17.99 -1.13 -6.60
CA SER A 134 -17.83 -2.39 -7.31
C SER A 134 -16.94 -3.37 -6.51
N GLU A 135 -15.75 -2.94 -6.10
CA GLU A 135 -14.82 -3.77 -5.37
C GLU A 135 -15.38 -4.23 -4.01
N THR A 136 -16.08 -3.34 -3.29
CA THR A 136 -16.72 -3.68 -2.02
C THR A 136 -17.81 -4.73 -2.23
N LYS A 137 -18.65 -4.56 -3.26
CA LYS A 137 -19.71 -5.50 -3.59
C LYS A 137 -19.15 -6.86 -3.99
N ASP A 138 -18.13 -6.89 -4.86
CA ASP A 138 -17.64 -8.13 -5.44
C ASP A 138 -16.71 -8.91 -4.49
N TYR A 139 -16.16 -8.26 -3.47
CA TYR A 139 -15.19 -8.87 -2.55
C TYR A 139 -15.75 -9.10 -1.14
N PHE A 140 -16.30 -8.08 -0.51
CA PHE A 140 -16.76 -8.20 0.87
C PHE A 140 -18.16 -8.81 1.00
N TYR A 141 -18.99 -8.71 -0.03
CA TYR A 141 -20.34 -9.28 -0.01
C TYR A 141 -20.30 -10.80 0.23
N ASP A 142 -19.45 -11.51 -0.49
CA ASP A 142 -19.34 -12.96 -0.34
C ASP A 142 -18.90 -13.37 1.07
N MET A 143 -17.96 -12.64 1.67
CA MET A 143 -17.54 -12.87 3.06
C MET A 143 -18.72 -12.68 4.02
N SER A 144 -19.45 -11.60 3.85
CA SER A 144 -20.64 -11.28 4.66
C SER A 144 -21.74 -12.33 4.55
N VAL A 145 -22.00 -12.84 3.34
CA VAL A 145 -23.01 -13.89 3.12
C VAL A 145 -22.61 -15.20 3.77
N GLN A 146 -21.32 -15.57 3.70
CA GLN A 146 -20.86 -16.84 4.23
C GLN A 146 -20.77 -16.90 5.76
N THR A 147 -20.30 -15.83 6.40
CA THR A 147 -20.01 -15.82 7.85
C THR A 147 -20.63 -14.64 8.62
N GLY A 148 -21.25 -13.67 7.94
CA GLY A 148 -21.75 -12.44 8.55
C GLY A 148 -20.65 -11.46 8.95
N THR A 149 -19.40 -11.70 8.57
CA THR A 149 -18.23 -10.91 9.00
C THR A 149 -17.24 -10.72 7.84
N LEU A 150 -16.25 -9.84 8.01
CA LEU A 150 -15.14 -9.68 7.09
C LEU A 150 -13.92 -10.50 7.53
N TRP A 151 -13.17 -11.02 6.58
CA TRP A 151 -12.08 -11.95 6.80
C TRP A 151 -10.72 -11.26 6.69
N GLU A 152 -9.70 -11.90 7.27
CA GLU A 152 -8.31 -11.48 7.14
C GLU A 152 -7.75 -11.66 5.73
N LYS A 153 -8.19 -12.71 5.03
CA LYS A 153 -7.79 -13.06 3.65
C LYS A 153 -9.01 -13.37 2.79
N ALA A 154 -8.80 -13.40 1.49
CA ALA A 154 -9.84 -13.76 0.52
C ALA A 154 -10.40 -15.18 0.70
N GLU A 155 -9.58 -16.10 1.22
CA GLU A 155 -9.99 -17.47 1.50
C GLU A 155 -10.27 -17.66 3.00
N PRO A 156 -11.22 -18.52 3.39
CA PRO A 156 -11.56 -18.79 4.79
C PRO A 156 -10.52 -19.69 5.49
N THR A 157 -9.25 -19.45 5.23
CA THR A 157 -8.11 -20.23 5.77
C THR A 157 -7.44 -19.54 6.95
N ALA A 158 -7.87 -18.33 7.27
CA ALA A 158 -7.37 -17.54 8.39
C ALA A 158 -8.56 -17.04 9.23
N SER A 159 -8.40 -15.94 9.96
CA SER A 159 -9.47 -15.36 10.76
C SER A 159 -10.64 -14.91 9.88
N CYS A 160 -11.81 -15.53 10.04
CA CYS A 160 -13.05 -15.14 9.37
C CYS A 160 -13.86 -14.09 10.16
N ASN A 161 -13.31 -13.52 11.21
CA ASN A 161 -13.87 -12.40 11.97
C ASN A 161 -12.73 -11.49 12.43
N HIS A 162 -12.25 -10.65 11.51
CA HIS A 162 -11.11 -9.79 11.78
C HIS A 162 -11.58 -8.35 12.02
N GLY A 163 -11.42 -7.89 13.27
CA GLY A 163 -11.92 -6.57 13.72
C GLY A 163 -11.42 -5.39 12.90
N PHE A 164 -10.19 -5.44 12.37
CA PHE A 164 -9.67 -4.38 11.51
C PHE A 164 -10.39 -4.28 10.16
N ALA A 165 -10.92 -5.39 9.64
CA ALA A 165 -11.66 -5.37 8.38
C ALA A 165 -13.01 -4.65 8.50
N SER A 166 -13.57 -4.53 9.69
CA SER A 166 -14.82 -3.83 9.94
C SER A 166 -14.69 -2.31 10.05
N CYS A 167 -13.48 -1.78 9.98
CA CYS A 167 -13.22 -0.33 9.99
C CYS A 167 -13.23 0.30 8.57
N MET A 168 -13.49 -0.47 7.52
CA MET A 168 -13.51 -0.03 6.12
C MET A 168 -14.88 0.43 5.65
#